data_83d9294262df4371661e801b75e61d13
#
_entry.id   83d9294262df4371661e801b75e61d13
#
_cell.length_a   1.000
_cell.length_b   1.000
_cell.length_c   1.000
_cell.angle_alpha   90.00
_cell.angle_beta   90.00
_cell.angle_gamma   90.00
#
_symmetry.space_group_name_H-M   'P 1'
#
loop_
_entity.id
_entity.type
_entity.pdbx_description
1 polymer ?
#
loop_
_entity_poly.entity_id
_entity_poly.type
_entity_poly.pdbx_seq_one_letter_code
_entity_poly.pdbx_strand_id
1 'polypeptide(L)'
;MHLVDWLVVGAYMAITLAVGIWLARRASGGLVDFFVSGRSLRWWLAGTSMAATTFSVDTPLYVTGLVARRGIAGNWEWWAFALSHVLLIYIFARLWRRAEVVTDVELTELRYGGRPAAVLRASRAFLFAVPINCIAIGYVMLAMRKVIEALGLFGTLPAWLPGDARLWAVVALCIFVLVYAGLSGLWGVDATDFFQFALAMLGAIIVAAFALHEIGGVVELKRQLAEVGRADALRMVPRPGSADLPFGTFLAYLGIQWWAFRRSDGGGEFVQRLLACRDEREAERAAWLFNILHYVVRAWPWIVVALASIVIFPELMEPGGDPELGYPLLMLRYLPAGLLGLVVASFVAAFMSTVSTQINWGASYVVNDLYARFVEPGAAPRKLVALGRLASLFIVALAGAAAFFADDVGKVFRFMIAIGTGPGAVLILRWFWWRVNAWAELAAMFAGFAIALISYLPAWGHVSFGARLAITAGGSAMVWIPVMLLTAPEDNKTLETFYRRVRPGGPGWSGFRTRLDLQPVTRLGDDLIRTGWAALSLVSGMLAVGALVLGEWRTALIACALAAAGIAGLPRSPPKGVAG
;
A
#
# COMPACT_ATOMS: atom_id res chain seq x y z
N MET A 1 1.31 2.54 31.44
CA MET A 1 2.59 3.11 30.92
C MET A 1 3.26 3.94 32.01
N HIS A 2 4.57 3.81 32.17
CA HIS A 2 5.39 4.59 33.11
C HIS A 2 5.81 5.93 32.50
N LEU A 3 6.32 6.84 33.34
CA LEU A 3 6.79 8.16 32.87
C LEU A 3 7.86 8.05 31.76
N VAL A 4 8.75 7.07 31.87
CA VAL A 4 9.80 6.82 30.85
C VAL A 4 9.18 6.51 29.47
N ASP A 5 8.09 5.77 29.43
CA ASP A 5 7.40 5.45 28.16
C ASP A 5 6.87 6.74 27.50
N TRP A 6 6.27 7.63 28.28
CA TRP A 6 5.77 8.92 27.79
C TRP A 6 6.89 9.86 27.32
N LEU A 7 8.04 9.82 28.00
CA LEU A 7 9.21 10.61 27.59
C LEU A 7 9.76 10.12 26.24
N VAL A 8 9.79 8.81 26.00
CA VAL A 8 10.21 8.23 24.70
C VAL A 8 9.25 8.65 23.59
N VAL A 9 7.94 8.54 23.80
CA VAL A 9 6.92 8.96 22.81
C VAL A 9 7.02 10.45 22.53
N GLY A 10 7.14 11.27 23.59
CA GLY A 10 7.27 12.73 23.48
C GLY A 10 8.54 13.16 22.75
N ALA A 11 9.67 12.50 23.02
CA ALA A 11 10.95 12.75 22.32
C ALA A 11 10.84 12.44 20.82
N TYR A 12 10.21 11.30 20.47
CA TYR A 12 9.93 10.94 19.08
C TYR A 12 9.10 12.03 18.36
N MET A 13 8.00 12.46 18.97
CA MET A 13 7.13 13.50 18.41
C MET A 13 7.87 14.82 18.22
N ALA A 14 8.66 15.24 19.21
CA ALA A 14 9.47 16.47 19.14
C ALA A 14 10.51 16.42 18.00
N ILE A 15 11.21 15.30 17.84
CA ILE A 15 12.18 15.09 16.75
C ILE A 15 11.49 15.17 15.39
N THR A 16 10.33 14.51 15.23
CA THR A 16 9.57 14.50 13.97
C THR A 16 9.11 15.92 13.60
N LEU A 17 8.62 16.68 14.56
CA LEU A 17 8.21 18.07 14.34
C LEU A 17 9.41 18.95 13.95
N ALA A 18 10.55 18.79 14.62
CA ALA A 18 11.77 19.53 14.30
C ALA A 18 12.26 19.26 12.87
N VAL A 19 12.21 18.00 12.42
CA VAL A 19 12.52 17.62 11.02
C VAL A 19 11.54 18.26 10.05
N GLY A 20 10.23 18.24 10.35
CA GLY A 20 9.20 18.89 9.54
C GLY A 20 9.44 20.40 9.38
N ILE A 21 9.75 21.11 10.46
CA ILE A 21 10.06 22.54 10.44
C ILE A 21 11.35 22.82 9.63
N TRP A 22 12.38 22.00 9.81
CA TRP A 22 13.65 22.15 9.09
C TRP A 22 13.48 22.02 7.57
N LEU A 23 12.61 21.10 7.12
CA LEU A 23 12.36 20.85 5.70
C LEU A 23 11.30 21.77 5.08
N ALA A 24 10.57 22.56 5.87
CA ALA A 24 9.49 23.43 5.40
C ALA A 24 9.90 24.39 4.27
N ARG A 25 11.14 24.88 4.28
CA ARG A 25 11.65 25.77 3.24
C ARG A 25 11.78 25.10 1.87
N ARG A 26 12.05 23.80 1.81
CA ARG A 26 12.19 23.05 0.55
C ARG A 26 10.85 22.80 -0.15
N ALA A 27 9.75 22.77 0.60
CA ALA A 27 8.42 22.51 0.09
C ALA A 27 7.68 23.73 -0.47
N SER A 28 8.27 24.93 -0.38
CA SER A 28 7.58 26.20 -0.67
C SER A 28 7.67 26.68 -2.12
N GLY A 29 8.44 26.01 -2.99
CA GLY A 29 8.72 26.46 -4.37
C GLY A 29 7.56 26.30 -5.36
N GLY A 30 6.62 25.39 -5.12
CA GLY A 30 5.48 25.13 -6.00
C GLY A 30 4.93 23.72 -5.89
N LEU A 31 4.02 23.34 -6.82
CA LEU A 31 3.38 22.02 -6.83
C LEU A 31 4.38 20.86 -6.92
N VAL A 32 5.39 20.99 -7.79
CA VAL A 32 6.41 19.94 -7.99
C VAL A 32 7.25 19.74 -6.74
N ASP A 33 7.63 20.85 -6.07
CA ASP A 33 8.40 20.78 -4.82
C ASP A 33 7.55 20.21 -3.68
N PHE A 34 6.28 20.61 -3.60
CA PHE A 34 5.39 20.22 -2.51
C PHE A 34 4.89 18.78 -2.62
N PHE A 35 4.49 18.31 -3.83
CA PHE A 35 3.84 17.01 -4.02
C PHE A 35 4.73 15.92 -4.60
N VAL A 36 5.86 16.24 -5.25
CA VAL A 36 6.82 15.27 -5.81
C VAL A 36 8.28 15.60 -5.50
N SER A 37 8.54 16.26 -4.38
CA SER A 37 9.87 16.51 -3.82
C SER A 37 10.89 17.07 -4.84
N GLY A 38 10.44 17.96 -5.75
CA GLY A 38 11.29 18.53 -6.79
C GLY A 38 11.90 17.51 -7.76
N ARG A 39 11.39 16.27 -7.79
CA ARG A 39 11.92 15.14 -8.58
C ARG A 39 13.40 14.86 -8.35
N SER A 40 13.83 14.86 -7.09
CA SER A 40 15.24 14.75 -6.71
C SER A 40 15.52 13.62 -5.73
N LEU A 41 14.52 12.76 -5.42
CA LEU A 41 14.68 11.66 -4.48
C LEU A 41 15.65 10.61 -5.01
N ARG A 42 16.48 10.09 -4.09
CA ARG A 42 17.31 8.91 -4.31
C ARG A 42 16.50 7.64 -4.02
N TRP A 43 16.89 6.55 -4.65
CA TRP A 43 16.22 5.25 -4.57
C TRP A 43 15.98 4.74 -3.13
N TRP A 44 16.97 4.91 -2.25
CA TRP A 44 16.87 4.43 -0.87
C TRP A 44 15.82 5.19 -0.06
N LEU A 45 15.69 6.50 -0.27
CA LEU A 45 14.68 7.32 0.40
C LEU A 45 13.29 7.02 -0.15
N ALA A 46 13.13 7.02 -1.48
CA ALA A 46 11.86 6.72 -2.12
C ALA A 46 11.38 5.29 -1.81
N GLY A 47 12.25 4.28 -1.90
CA GLY A 47 11.91 2.89 -1.62
C GLY A 47 11.56 2.63 -0.16
N THR A 48 12.27 3.26 0.78
CA THR A 48 11.94 3.16 2.22
C THR A 48 10.64 3.89 2.52
N SER A 49 10.40 5.08 1.94
CA SER A 49 9.12 5.78 2.09
C SER A 49 7.94 4.97 1.56
N MET A 50 8.08 4.29 0.40
CA MET A 50 7.06 3.36 -0.09
C MET A 50 6.79 2.23 0.92
N ALA A 51 7.83 1.67 1.54
CA ALA A 51 7.70 0.62 2.54
C ALA A 51 7.07 1.15 3.84
N ALA A 52 7.47 2.34 4.31
CA ALA A 52 6.93 3.00 5.48
C ALA A 52 5.44 3.31 5.33
N THR A 53 5.04 3.87 4.18
CA THR A 53 3.64 4.20 3.87
C THR A 53 2.71 2.99 3.98
N THR A 54 3.22 1.81 3.65
CA THR A 54 2.48 0.55 3.74
C THR A 54 2.71 -0.20 5.06
N PHE A 55 3.49 0.34 5.96
CA PHE A 55 3.65 -0.11 7.33
C PHE A 55 2.87 0.84 8.24
N SER A 56 1.60 0.59 8.38
CA SER A 56 0.72 1.36 9.26
C SER A 56 0.43 0.59 10.56
N VAL A 57 -0.16 1.28 11.52
CA VAL A 57 -0.58 0.71 12.80
C VAL A 57 -1.60 -0.43 12.64
N ASP A 58 -2.41 -0.40 11.58
CA ASP A 58 -3.36 -1.46 11.26
C ASP A 58 -2.68 -2.76 10.83
N THR A 59 -1.49 -2.69 10.24
CA THR A 59 -0.84 -3.85 9.64
C THR A 59 -0.49 -4.96 10.66
N PRO A 60 0.14 -4.67 11.82
CA PRO A 60 0.36 -5.69 12.86
C PRO A 60 -0.94 -6.29 13.39
N LEU A 61 -1.98 -5.48 13.59
CA LEU A 61 -3.29 -5.94 14.06
C LEU A 61 -3.95 -6.84 13.02
N TYR A 62 -4.00 -6.36 11.76
CA TYR A 62 -4.53 -7.10 10.63
C TYR A 62 -3.85 -8.47 10.44
N VAL A 63 -2.49 -8.48 10.43
CA VAL A 63 -1.72 -9.74 10.30
C VAL A 63 -1.99 -10.67 11.48
N THR A 64 -2.08 -10.14 12.70
CA THR A 64 -2.39 -10.93 13.89
C THR A 64 -3.76 -11.58 13.77
N GLY A 65 -4.79 -10.81 13.45
CA GLY A 65 -6.13 -11.35 13.24
C GLY A 65 -6.22 -12.34 12.06
N LEU A 66 -5.47 -12.10 11.00
CA LEU A 66 -5.44 -12.96 9.81
C LEU A 66 -4.78 -14.31 10.09
N VAL A 67 -3.60 -14.30 10.71
CA VAL A 67 -2.86 -15.53 11.07
C VAL A 67 -3.61 -16.31 12.15
N ALA A 68 -4.20 -15.65 13.13
CA ALA A 68 -5.01 -16.29 14.15
C ALA A 68 -6.19 -17.07 13.56
N ARG A 69 -6.87 -16.49 12.56
CA ARG A 69 -8.03 -17.13 11.90
C ARG A 69 -7.65 -18.12 10.81
N ARG A 70 -6.58 -17.88 10.03
CA ARG A 70 -6.28 -18.60 8.77
C ARG A 70 -4.85 -19.15 8.68
N GLY A 71 -4.07 -19.03 9.75
CA GLY A 71 -2.65 -19.39 9.75
C GLY A 71 -1.80 -18.47 8.84
N ILE A 72 -0.53 -18.84 8.68
CA ILE A 72 0.41 -18.10 7.82
C ILE A 72 -0.11 -17.99 6.39
N ALA A 73 -0.76 -19.04 5.86
CA ALA A 73 -1.33 -19.05 4.52
C ALA A 73 -2.36 -17.92 4.28
N GLY A 74 -3.00 -17.41 5.34
CA GLY A 74 -3.91 -16.27 5.26
C GLY A 74 -3.24 -15.02 4.66
N ASN A 75 -1.93 -14.85 4.86
CA ASN A 75 -1.19 -13.69 4.35
C ASN A 75 -1.16 -13.59 2.83
N TRP A 76 -1.49 -14.64 2.08
CA TRP A 76 -1.66 -14.52 0.64
C TRP A 76 -2.76 -13.53 0.24
N GLU A 77 -3.66 -13.16 1.16
CA GLU A 77 -4.62 -12.08 0.95
C GLU A 77 -3.95 -10.74 0.60
N TRP A 78 -2.75 -10.47 1.11
CA TRP A 78 -1.97 -9.27 0.78
C TRP A 78 -0.64 -9.59 0.08
N TRP A 79 -0.02 -10.77 0.30
CA TRP A 79 1.20 -11.19 -0.40
C TRP A 79 0.99 -11.34 -1.92
N ALA A 80 -0.22 -11.65 -2.37
CA ALA A 80 -0.55 -11.74 -3.79
C ALA A 80 -0.22 -10.46 -4.57
N PHE A 81 -0.26 -9.29 -3.92
CA PHE A 81 0.15 -8.04 -4.55
C PHE A 81 1.66 -7.96 -4.86
N ALA A 82 2.48 -8.87 -4.32
CA ALA A 82 3.88 -8.98 -4.72
C ALA A 82 4.04 -9.15 -6.23
N LEU A 83 3.11 -9.85 -6.89
CA LEU A 83 3.15 -10.07 -8.34
C LEU A 83 3.01 -8.76 -9.12
N SER A 84 2.10 -7.84 -8.73
CA SER A 84 2.00 -6.52 -9.34
C SER A 84 3.17 -5.61 -8.98
N HIS A 85 3.68 -5.69 -7.76
CA HIS A 85 4.79 -4.87 -7.33
C HIS A 85 6.14 -5.32 -7.93
N VAL A 86 6.27 -6.58 -8.31
CA VAL A 86 7.43 -7.04 -9.10
C VAL A 86 7.36 -6.50 -10.54
N LEU A 87 6.18 -6.45 -11.16
CA LEU A 87 5.99 -5.75 -12.45
C LEU A 87 6.36 -4.27 -12.36
N LEU A 88 6.11 -3.65 -11.20
CA LEU A 88 6.51 -2.26 -10.96
C LEU A 88 8.01 -2.06 -11.16
N ILE A 89 8.86 -3.00 -10.78
CA ILE A 89 10.32 -2.86 -10.82
C ILE A 89 10.81 -2.60 -12.25
N TYR A 90 10.54 -3.50 -13.18
CA TYR A 90 11.15 -3.47 -14.51
C TYR A 90 10.26 -2.88 -15.59
N ILE A 91 8.95 -2.81 -15.35
CA ILE A 91 7.99 -2.34 -16.33
C ILE A 91 7.52 -0.94 -15.98
N PHE A 92 6.81 -0.78 -14.85
CA PHE A 92 6.06 0.45 -14.60
C PHE A 92 6.89 1.59 -14.00
N ALA A 93 7.90 1.32 -13.15
CA ALA A 93 8.66 2.38 -12.50
C ALA A 93 9.29 3.36 -13.50
N ARG A 94 9.89 2.84 -14.57
CA ARG A 94 10.46 3.65 -15.65
C ARG A 94 9.40 4.39 -16.45
N LEU A 95 8.30 3.72 -16.81
CA LEU A 95 7.21 4.33 -17.57
C LEU A 95 6.59 5.48 -16.80
N TRP A 96 6.32 5.29 -15.50
CA TRP A 96 5.83 6.34 -14.62
C TRP A 96 6.81 7.51 -14.53
N ARG A 97 8.09 7.25 -14.28
CA ARG A 97 9.08 8.34 -14.16
C ARG A 97 9.20 9.13 -15.45
N ARG A 98 9.13 8.48 -16.62
CA ARG A 98 9.14 9.14 -17.95
C ARG A 98 7.87 9.93 -18.24
N ALA A 99 6.74 9.53 -17.69
CA ALA A 99 5.49 10.27 -17.88
C ALA A 99 5.57 11.71 -17.35
N GLU A 100 6.45 11.98 -16.36
CA GLU A 100 6.71 13.32 -15.79
C GLU A 100 5.46 14.09 -15.37
N VAL A 101 4.43 13.38 -14.96
CA VAL A 101 3.22 13.93 -14.38
C VAL A 101 3.42 14.24 -12.88
N VAL A 102 2.54 15.00 -12.27
CA VAL A 102 2.56 15.28 -10.82
C VAL A 102 1.78 14.21 -10.06
N THR A 103 0.69 13.71 -10.66
CA THR A 103 -0.15 12.65 -10.08
C THR A 103 -0.36 11.54 -11.11
N ASP A 104 -0.64 10.30 -10.63
CA ASP A 104 -0.99 9.20 -11.51
C ASP A 104 -2.33 9.43 -12.24
N VAL A 105 -3.18 10.29 -11.72
CA VAL A 105 -4.44 10.69 -12.34
C VAL A 105 -4.21 11.63 -13.53
N GLU A 106 -3.19 12.49 -13.47
CA GLU A 106 -2.82 13.39 -14.59
C GLU A 106 -2.41 12.60 -15.84
N LEU A 107 -1.90 11.36 -15.69
CA LEU A 107 -1.61 10.47 -16.80
C LEU A 107 -2.82 10.26 -17.74
N THR A 108 -4.03 10.35 -17.20
CA THR A 108 -5.25 10.16 -18.02
C THR A 108 -5.32 11.14 -19.19
N GLU A 109 -4.97 12.41 -18.98
CA GLU A 109 -4.98 13.42 -20.07
C GLU A 109 -3.69 13.41 -20.91
N LEU A 110 -2.61 12.80 -20.43
CA LEU A 110 -1.45 12.50 -21.26
C LEU A 110 -1.73 11.33 -22.23
N ARG A 111 -2.50 10.34 -21.77
CA ARG A 111 -2.77 9.09 -22.49
C ARG A 111 -4.03 9.13 -23.35
N TYR A 112 -5.01 9.91 -22.94
CA TYR A 112 -6.33 10.02 -23.55
C TYR A 112 -6.66 11.48 -23.87
N GLY A 113 -7.56 11.69 -24.85
CA GLY A 113 -7.93 13.01 -25.31
C GLY A 113 -9.39 13.40 -25.02
N GLY A 114 -9.69 14.67 -25.23
CA GLY A 114 -11.06 15.20 -25.25
C GLY A 114 -11.79 15.17 -23.91
N ARG A 115 -13.13 15.35 -23.99
CA ARG A 115 -14.00 15.35 -22.80
C ARG A 115 -13.97 14.05 -21.98
N PRO A 116 -13.91 12.84 -22.59
CA PRO A 116 -13.84 11.60 -21.80
C PRO A 116 -12.62 11.53 -20.90
N ALA A 117 -11.45 11.98 -21.36
CA ALA A 117 -10.24 12.04 -20.55
C ALA A 117 -10.37 12.98 -19.35
N ALA A 118 -10.96 14.16 -19.56
CA ALA A 118 -11.23 15.13 -18.50
C ALA A 118 -12.21 14.59 -17.46
N VAL A 119 -13.31 13.93 -17.90
CA VAL A 119 -14.26 13.27 -16.99
C VAL A 119 -13.59 12.16 -16.20
N LEU A 120 -12.77 11.32 -16.86
CA LEU A 120 -12.03 10.26 -16.20
C LEU A 120 -11.05 10.83 -15.15
N ARG A 121 -10.32 11.90 -15.50
CA ARG A 121 -9.41 12.60 -14.58
C ARG A 121 -10.16 13.10 -13.35
N ALA A 122 -11.27 13.83 -13.55
CA ALA A 122 -12.08 14.35 -12.46
C ALA A 122 -12.67 13.24 -11.57
N SER A 123 -13.23 12.18 -12.19
CA SER A 123 -13.84 11.05 -11.47
C SER A 123 -12.81 10.29 -10.63
N ARG A 124 -11.64 9.99 -11.19
CA ARG A 124 -10.56 9.34 -10.47
C ARG A 124 -10.04 10.21 -9.33
N ALA A 125 -9.76 11.49 -9.61
CA ALA A 125 -9.30 12.42 -8.60
C ALA A 125 -10.27 12.50 -7.42
N PHE A 126 -11.56 12.69 -7.69
CA PHE A 126 -12.57 12.77 -6.64
C PHE A 126 -12.71 11.47 -5.85
N LEU A 127 -12.93 10.33 -6.53
CA LEU A 127 -13.20 9.05 -5.88
C LEU A 127 -12.02 8.58 -5.03
N PHE A 128 -10.79 8.78 -5.51
CA PHE A 128 -9.62 8.32 -4.78
C PHE A 128 -9.15 9.32 -3.71
N ALA A 129 -9.24 10.62 -3.96
CA ALA A 129 -8.84 11.62 -2.97
C ALA A 129 -9.80 11.73 -1.78
N VAL A 130 -11.11 11.56 -2.02
CA VAL A 130 -12.12 11.81 -0.99
C VAL A 130 -12.68 10.50 -0.44
N PRO A 131 -13.66 9.78 -1.04
CA PRO A 131 -14.29 8.66 -0.35
C PRO A 131 -13.32 7.51 -0.04
N ILE A 132 -12.54 7.06 -1.02
CA ILE A 132 -11.66 5.90 -0.82
C ILE A 132 -10.51 6.23 0.15
N ASN A 133 -9.92 7.42 0.03
CA ASN A 133 -8.84 7.84 0.90
C ASN A 133 -9.32 8.11 2.34
N CYS A 134 -10.50 8.71 2.51
CA CYS A 134 -11.09 8.91 3.85
C CYS A 134 -11.39 7.58 4.53
N ILE A 135 -11.89 6.56 3.80
CA ILE A 135 -12.05 5.20 4.35
C ILE A 135 -10.68 4.62 4.74
N ALA A 136 -9.66 4.80 3.88
CA ALA A 136 -8.30 4.32 4.16
C ALA A 136 -7.69 4.96 5.41
N ILE A 137 -7.82 6.27 5.61
CA ILE A 137 -7.36 6.93 6.83
C ILE A 137 -8.24 6.50 8.02
N GLY A 138 -9.55 6.39 7.82
CA GLY A 138 -10.51 5.99 8.87
C GLY A 138 -10.20 4.63 9.49
N TYR A 139 -9.84 3.62 8.67
CA TYR A 139 -9.49 2.32 9.24
C TYR A 139 -8.14 2.32 9.97
N VAL A 140 -7.20 3.15 9.54
CA VAL A 140 -5.94 3.38 10.27
C VAL A 140 -6.21 4.05 11.62
N MET A 141 -7.15 5.01 11.67
CA MET A 141 -7.62 5.61 12.93
C MET A 141 -8.30 4.59 13.84
N LEU A 142 -9.12 3.68 13.29
CA LEU A 142 -9.71 2.57 14.03
C LEU A 142 -8.64 1.67 14.66
N ALA A 143 -7.62 1.29 13.90
CA ALA A 143 -6.54 0.46 14.41
C ALA A 143 -5.78 1.15 15.56
N MET A 144 -5.49 2.44 15.43
CA MET A 144 -4.85 3.22 16.51
C MET A 144 -5.76 3.32 17.75
N ARG A 145 -7.07 3.48 17.56
CA ARG A 145 -8.05 3.45 18.67
C ARG A 145 -7.98 2.11 19.42
N LYS A 146 -7.94 0.97 18.71
CA LYS A 146 -7.80 -0.37 19.31
C LYS A 146 -6.49 -0.50 20.12
N VAL A 147 -5.39 0.04 19.63
CA VAL A 147 -4.12 0.06 20.37
C VAL A 147 -4.24 0.88 21.65
N ILE A 148 -4.78 2.09 21.58
CA ILE A 148 -4.99 2.97 22.73
C ILE A 148 -5.93 2.30 23.76
N GLU A 149 -6.95 1.61 23.29
CA GLU A 149 -7.87 0.84 24.12
C GLU A 149 -7.20 -0.31 24.85
N ALA A 150 -6.45 -1.13 24.11
CA ALA A 150 -5.69 -2.25 24.69
C ALA A 150 -4.67 -1.77 25.73
N LEU A 151 -4.06 -0.60 25.51
CA LEU A 151 -3.13 0.03 26.46
C LEU A 151 -3.82 0.64 27.69
N GLY A 152 -5.15 0.63 27.75
CA GLY A 152 -5.92 1.22 28.85
C GLY A 152 -5.76 2.73 28.99
N LEU A 153 -5.42 3.43 27.89
CA LEU A 153 -5.19 4.87 27.90
C LEU A 153 -6.47 5.65 27.61
N PHE A 154 -6.56 6.86 28.19
CA PHE A 154 -7.64 7.81 27.90
C PHE A 154 -9.06 7.26 28.11
N GLY A 155 -9.31 6.60 29.25
CA GLY A 155 -10.61 5.99 29.58
C GLY A 155 -11.75 6.98 29.84
N THR A 156 -11.46 8.22 30.25
CA THR A 156 -12.46 9.24 30.63
C THR A 156 -12.21 10.55 29.86
N LEU A 157 -13.33 11.15 29.40
CA LEU A 157 -13.33 12.47 28.77
C LEU A 157 -13.77 13.55 29.75
N PRO A 158 -13.30 14.81 29.55
CA PRO A 158 -13.98 15.97 30.14
C PRO A 158 -15.44 16.00 29.72
N ALA A 159 -16.34 16.38 30.63
CA ALA A 159 -17.81 16.34 30.43
C ALA A 159 -18.30 17.16 29.21
N TRP A 160 -17.51 18.10 28.72
CA TRP A 160 -17.83 18.95 27.56
C TRP A 160 -17.45 18.33 26.19
N LEU A 161 -16.69 17.23 26.17
CA LEU A 161 -16.29 16.53 24.93
C LEU A 161 -17.21 15.31 24.76
N PRO A 162 -17.98 15.24 23.66
CA PRO A 162 -18.84 14.09 23.39
C PRO A 162 -18.04 12.90 22.83
N GLY A 163 -18.51 11.68 23.10
CA GLY A 163 -18.03 10.46 22.45
C GLY A 163 -16.88 9.75 23.18
N ASP A 164 -16.02 9.05 22.42
CA ASP A 164 -14.95 8.21 22.95
C ASP A 164 -13.63 9.02 23.09
N ALA A 165 -13.06 9.03 24.31
CA ALA A 165 -11.78 9.68 24.62
C ALA A 165 -10.63 9.21 23.73
N ARG A 166 -10.63 7.93 23.38
CA ARG A 166 -9.60 7.29 22.57
C ARG A 166 -9.62 7.82 21.14
N LEU A 167 -10.80 8.06 20.59
CA LEU A 167 -10.94 8.67 19.27
C LEU A 167 -10.43 10.11 19.25
N TRP A 168 -10.69 10.89 20.29
CA TRP A 168 -10.15 12.25 20.42
C TRP A 168 -8.61 12.26 20.52
N ALA A 169 -8.01 11.25 21.17
CA ALA A 169 -6.57 11.08 21.17
C ALA A 169 -6.03 10.81 19.75
N VAL A 170 -6.72 9.98 18.95
CA VAL A 170 -6.37 9.74 17.55
C VAL A 170 -6.53 11.00 16.69
N VAL A 171 -7.61 11.77 16.91
CA VAL A 171 -7.81 13.07 16.24
C VAL A 171 -6.68 14.05 16.57
N ALA A 172 -6.24 14.10 17.82
CA ALA A 172 -5.10 14.92 18.22
C ALA A 172 -3.80 14.52 17.49
N LEU A 173 -3.55 13.21 17.33
CA LEU A 173 -2.45 12.72 16.51
C LEU A 173 -2.59 13.12 15.04
N CYS A 174 -3.78 13.08 14.45
CA CYS A 174 -4.03 13.55 13.09
C CYS A 174 -3.75 15.06 12.94
N ILE A 175 -4.15 15.87 13.94
CA ILE A 175 -3.84 17.31 13.94
C ILE A 175 -2.31 17.53 13.99
N PHE A 176 -1.61 16.75 14.79
CA PHE A 176 -0.14 16.81 14.83
C PHE A 176 0.48 16.46 13.46
N VAL A 177 -0.05 15.42 12.79
CA VAL A 177 0.37 15.05 11.42
C VAL A 177 0.12 16.18 10.44
N LEU A 178 -1.05 16.83 10.48
CA LEU A 178 -1.38 17.98 9.62
C LEU A 178 -0.38 19.13 9.79
N VAL A 179 0.06 19.39 11.01
CA VAL A 179 1.01 20.47 11.29
C VAL A 179 2.35 20.18 10.61
N TYR A 180 2.99 19.06 10.90
CA TYR A 180 4.34 18.82 10.36
C TYR A 180 4.34 18.50 8.85
N ALA A 181 3.39 17.70 8.36
CA ALA A 181 3.31 17.34 6.95
C ALA A 181 2.83 18.51 6.08
N GLY A 182 1.90 19.32 6.60
CA GLY A 182 1.43 20.55 5.93
C GLY A 182 2.50 21.63 5.81
N LEU A 183 3.51 21.64 6.71
CA LEU A 183 4.66 22.54 6.61
C LEU A 183 5.65 22.08 5.54
N SER A 184 5.97 20.80 5.47
CA SER A 184 7.12 20.26 4.73
C SER A 184 6.77 19.51 3.43
N GLY A 185 5.47 19.30 3.14
CA GLY A 185 5.02 18.58 1.95
C GLY A 185 5.64 17.18 1.87
N LEU A 186 5.77 16.64 0.64
CA LEU A 186 6.33 15.30 0.42
C LEU A 186 7.79 15.17 0.89
N TRP A 187 8.59 16.22 0.83
CA TRP A 187 9.98 16.21 1.35
C TRP A 187 10.07 15.79 2.82
N GLY A 188 9.20 16.37 3.65
CA GLY A 188 9.17 16.04 5.07
C GLY A 188 8.63 14.63 5.31
N VAL A 189 7.62 14.23 4.56
CA VAL A 189 7.07 12.87 4.62
C VAL A 189 8.15 11.85 4.30
N ASP A 190 8.82 11.96 3.15
CA ASP A 190 9.84 11.00 2.72
C ASP A 190 11.03 10.93 3.68
N ALA A 191 11.47 12.07 4.23
CA ALA A 191 12.59 12.11 5.18
C ALA A 191 12.21 11.48 6.54
N THR A 192 11.01 11.77 7.05
CA THR A 192 10.55 11.16 8.30
C THR A 192 10.23 9.67 8.14
N ASP A 193 9.70 9.26 7.00
CA ASP A 193 9.38 7.86 6.69
C ASP A 193 10.57 6.91 6.87
N PHE A 194 11.78 7.36 6.54
CA PHE A 194 12.99 6.55 6.73
C PHE A 194 13.20 6.18 8.22
N PHE A 195 13.13 7.18 9.11
CA PHE A 195 13.29 6.95 10.55
C PHE A 195 12.08 6.22 11.13
N GLN A 196 10.88 6.53 10.66
CA GLN A 196 9.63 5.91 11.08
C GLN A 196 9.61 4.42 10.74
N PHE A 197 10.07 4.05 9.54
CA PHE A 197 10.20 2.65 9.13
C PHE A 197 11.21 1.89 10.01
N ALA A 198 12.38 2.47 10.25
CA ALA A 198 13.41 1.85 11.10
C ALA A 198 12.90 1.63 12.53
N LEU A 199 12.24 2.64 13.11
CA LEU A 199 11.65 2.56 14.45
C LEU A 199 10.53 1.52 14.51
N ALA A 200 9.64 1.51 13.50
CA ALA A 200 8.53 0.57 13.43
C ALA A 200 9.00 -0.88 13.27
N MET A 201 10.05 -1.12 12.47
CA MET A 201 10.68 -2.44 12.35
C MET A 201 11.35 -2.88 13.65
N LEU A 202 12.09 -1.98 14.31
CA LEU A 202 12.71 -2.26 15.60
C LEU A 202 11.66 -2.64 16.63
N GLY A 203 10.56 -1.89 16.71
CA GLY A 203 9.45 -2.20 17.60
C GLY A 203 8.85 -3.58 17.33
N ALA A 204 8.59 -3.91 16.06
CA ALA A 204 8.06 -5.22 15.68
C ALA A 204 9.00 -6.39 16.04
N ILE A 205 10.30 -6.23 15.83
CA ILE A 205 11.32 -7.24 16.18
C ILE A 205 11.39 -7.41 17.69
N ILE A 206 11.35 -6.33 18.47
CA ILE A 206 11.36 -6.39 19.94
C ILE A 206 10.16 -7.20 20.44
N VAL A 207 8.93 -6.90 19.98
CA VAL A 207 7.73 -7.65 20.40
C VAL A 207 7.84 -9.12 20.04
N ALA A 208 8.30 -9.45 18.81
CA ALA A 208 8.48 -10.83 18.40
C ALA A 208 9.53 -11.58 19.24
N ALA A 209 10.64 -10.91 19.57
CA ALA A 209 11.70 -11.50 20.40
C ALA A 209 11.21 -11.80 21.83
N PHE A 210 10.50 -10.86 22.46
CA PHE A 210 9.92 -11.07 23.78
C PHE A 210 8.84 -12.17 23.76
N ALA A 211 7.95 -12.17 22.77
CA ALA A 211 6.92 -13.20 22.63
C ALA A 211 7.53 -14.61 22.47
N LEU A 212 8.59 -14.76 21.67
CA LEU A 212 9.30 -16.03 21.52
C LEU A 212 10.06 -16.44 22.80
N HIS A 213 10.68 -15.48 23.48
CA HIS A 213 11.40 -15.74 24.74
C HIS A 213 10.45 -16.31 25.80
N GLU A 214 9.29 -15.70 25.96
CA GLU A 214 8.28 -16.10 26.95
C GLU A 214 7.67 -17.48 26.67
N ILE A 215 7.53 -17.84 25.40
CA ILE A 215 7.05 -19.18 25.00
C ILE A 215 8.14 -20.25 25.20
N GLY A 216 9.41 -19.89 25.23
CA GLY A 216 10.52 -20.83 25.25
C GLY A 216 11.12 -21.14 23.87
N GLY A 217 10.90 -20.25 22.91
CA GLY A 217 11.47 -20.31 21.56
C GLY A 217 10.56 -20.97 20.51
N VAL A 218 11.09 -21.07 19.28
CA VAL A 218 10.32 -21.51 18.11
C VAL A 218 9.89 -22.98 18.21
N VAL A 219 10.72 -23.84 18.78
CA VAL A 219 10.42 -25.28 18.95
C VAL A 219 9.21 -25.45 19.87
N GLU A 220 9.23 -24.72 20.97
CA GLU A 220 8.15 -24.75 21.96
C GLU A 220 6.86 -24.13 21.41
N LEU A 221 6.95 -23.03 20.66
CA LEU A 221 5.82 -22.44 19.94
C LEU A 221 5.13 -23.48 19.04
N LYS A 222 5.91 -24.23 18.25
CA LYS A 222 5.38 -25.29 17.37
C LYS A 222 4.68 -26.39 18.15
N ARG A 223 5.28 -26.82 19.29
CA ARG A 223 4.70 -27.84 20.17
C ARG A 223 3.35 -27.38 20.72
N GLN A 224 3.31 -26.18 21.28
CA GLN A 224 2.09 -25.63 21.88
C GLN A 224 0.98 -25.38 20.83
N LEU A 225 1.34 -24.91 19.64
CA LEU A 225 0.38 -24.82 18.52
C LEU A 225 -0.22 -26.16 18.13
N ALA A 226 0.57 -27.23 18.18
CA ALA A 226 0.08 -28.59 17.92
C ALA A 226 -0.85 -29.08 19.04
N GLU A 227 -0.56 -28.78 20.31
CA GLU A 227 -1.37 -29.13 21.47
C GLU A 227 -2.75 -28.46 21.47
N VAL A 228 -2.83 -27.19 21.02
CA VAL A 228 -4.12 -26.50 20.86
C VAL A 228 -4.81 -26.81 19.51
N GLY A 229 -4.32 -27.82 18.77
CA GLY A 229 -4.92 -28.25 17.51
C GLY A 229 -4.71 -27.30 16.32
N ARG A 230 -3.74 -26.36 16.43
CA ARG A 230 -3.47 -25.32 15.43
C ARG A 230 -2.15 -25.54 14.67
N ALA A 231 -1.63 -26.77 14.57
CA ALA A 231 -0.40 -27.07 13.83
C ALA A 231 -0.47 -26.60 12.35
N ASP A 232 -1.63 -26.62 11.75
CA ASP A 232 -1.84 -26.15 10.38
C ASP A 232 -1.65 -24.63 10.22
N ALA A 233 -1.68 -23.85 11.29
CA ALA A 233 -1.40 -22.41 11.26
C ALA A 233 0.04 -22.09 10.77
N LEU A 234 0.97 -23.03 10.88
CA LEU A 234 2.35 -22.90 10.40
C LEU A 234 2.51 -23.06 8.88
N ARG A 235 1.46 -23.50 8.17
CA ARG A 235 1.55 -23.77 6.73
C ARG A 235 1.56 -22.48 5.92
N MET A 236 2.49 -22.38 4.99
CA MET A 236 2.56 -21.25 4.06
C MET A 236 1.60 -21.39 2.87
N VAL A 237 1.14 -22.61 2.56
CA VAL A 237 0.17 -22.92 1.51
C VAL A 237 -0.99 -23.68 2.16
N PRO A 238 -2.26 -23.27 1.92
CA PRO A 238 -3.40 -23.94 2.51
C PRO A 238 -3.57 -25.36 1.95
N ARG A 239 -4.11 -26.28 2.76
CA ARG A 239 -4.50 -27.61 2.27
C ARG A 239 -5.74 -27.50 1.39
N PRO A 240 -5.85 -28.32 0.33
CA PRO A 240 -7.15 -28.54 -0.31
C PRO A 240 -8.17 -29.00 0.74
N GLY A 241 -9.34 -28.33 0.77
CA GLY A 241 -10.39 -28.62 1.77
C GLY A 241 -10.25 -27.87 3.11
N SER A 242 -9.27 -26.98 3.29
CA SER A 242 -9.20 -26.11 4.46
C SER A 242 -10.44 -25.21 4.56
N ALA A 243 -11.10 -25.23 5.72
CA ALA A 243 -12.24 -24.35 6.00
C ALA A 243 -11.80 -22.89 6.23
N ASP A 244 -10.63 -22.70 6.86
CA ASP A 244 -10.12 -21.38 7.25
C ASP A 244 -9.73 -20.52 6.03
N LEU A 245 -9.13 -21.14 5.02
CA LEU A 245 -8.82 -20.51 3.73
C LEU A 245 -9.18 -21.49 2.60
N PRO A 246 -10.37 -21.38 2.00
CA PRO A 246 -10.76 -22.21 0.87
C PRO A 246 -9.74 -22.13 -0.27
N PHE A 247 -9.35 -23.27 -0.82
CA PHE A 247 -8.31 -23.35 -1.85
C PHE A 247 -8.65 -22.52 -3.10
N GLY A 248 -9.94 -22.45 -3.46
CA GLY A 248 -10.41 -21.56 -4.54
C GLY A 248 -10.16 -20.08 -4.26
N THR A 249 -10.27 -19.64 -3.01
CA THR A 249 -9.93 -18.26 -2.61
C THR A 249 -8.43 -18.00 -2.71
N PHE A 250 -7.61 -18.97 -2.28
CA PHE A 250 -6.15 -18.88 -2.46
C PHE A 250 -5.75 -18.78 -3.94
N LEU A 251 -6.37 -19.59 -4.82
CA LEU A 251 -6.15 -19.48 -6.26
C LEU A 251 -6.61 -18.14 -6.84
N ALA A 252 -7.71 -17.57 -6.33
CA ALA A 252 -8.17 -16.24 -6.74
C ALA A 252 -7.18 -15.12 -6.33
N TYR A 253 -6.54 -15.24 -5.16
CA TYR A 253 -5.48 -14.32 -4.77
C TYR A 253 -4.31 -14.35 -5.76
N LEU A 254 -3.81 -15.54 -6.10
CA LEU A 254 -2.68 -15.71 -7.02
C LEU A 254 -3.03 -15.45 -8.49
N GLY A 255 -4.26 -15.78 -8.91
CA GLY A 255 -4.65 -15.73 -10.31
C GLY A 255 -5.35 -14.43 -10.72
N ILE A 256 -5.98 -13.71 -9.79
CA ILE A 256 -6.87 -12.59 -10.14
C ILE A 256 -6.50 -11.29 -9.41
N GLN A 257 -6.34 -11.33 -8.08
CA GLN A 257 -6.32 -10.14 -7.24
C GLN A 257 -5.27 -9.11 -7.66
N TRP A 258 -4.05 -9.53 -7.96
CA TRP A 258 -2.92 -8.64 -8.21
C TRP A 258 -3.05 -7.82 -9.50
N TRP A 259 -3.63 -8.39 -10.57
CA TRP A 259 -3.82 -7.68 -11.83
C TRP A 259 -5.18 -7.01 -11.96
N ALA A 260 -6.19 -7.48 -11.21
CA ALA A 260 -7.54 -6.91 -11.25
C ALA A 260 -7.68 -5.65 -10.39
N PHE A 261 -6.77 -5.43 -9.44
CA PHE A 261 -6.83 -4.34 -8.48
C PHE A 261 -6.38 -2.99 -9.09
N ARG A 262 -6.95 -1.91 -8.60
CA ARG A 262 -6.72 -0.52 -9.06
C ARG A 262 -5.27 -0.01 -8.99
N ARG A 263 -4.36 -0.75 -8.40
CA ARG A 263 -2.92 -0.47 -8.29
C ARG A 263 -2.06 -1.43 -9.09
N SER A 264 -2.64 -2.14 -10.06
CA SER A 264 -1.95 -3.16 -10.84
C SER A 264 -0.75 -2.65 -11.63
N ASP A 265 -0.74 -1.35 -11.98
CA ASP A 265 0.38 -0.65 -12.61
C ASP A 265 1.18 0.23 -11.65
N GLY A 266 0.96 0.07 -10.33
CA GLY A 266 1.65 0.79 -9.28
C GLY A 266 0.84 1.88 -8.60
N GLY A 267 -0.10 2.52 -9.24
CA GLY A 267 -1.00 3.63 -8.82
C GLY A 267 -0.83 4.27 -7.44
N GLY A 268 -1.44 5.42 -7.27
CA GLY A 268 -1.53 6.07 -5.95
C GLY A 268 -0.19 6.53 -5.36
N GLU A 269 -0.03 6.32 -4.07
CA GLU A 269 1.12 6.77 -3.28
C GLU A 269 2.46 6.17 -3.72
N PHE A 270 2.48 4.99 -4.33
CA PHE A 270 3.73 4.39 -4.87
C PHE A 270 4.22 5.18 -6.07
N VAL A 271 3.31 5.47 -7.00
CA VAL A 271 3.64 6.27 -8.19
C VAL A 271 4.13 7.65 -7.80
N GLN A 272 3.54 8.27 -6.77
CA GLN A 272 4.00 9.56 -6.28
C GLN A 272 5.50 9.56 -5.91
N ARG A 273 5.99 8.49 -5.23
CA ARG A 273 7.41 8.32 -4.91
C ARG A 273 8.27 8.04 -6.14
N LEU A 274 7.78 7.25 -7.09
CA LEU A 274 8.48 6.99 -8.34
C LEU A 274 8.62 8.26 -9.19
N LEU A 275 7.57 9.08 -9.26
CA LEU A 275 7.58 10.39 -9.93
C LEU A 275 8.53 11.39 -9.24
N ALA A 276 8.72 11.25 -7.93
CA ALA A 276 9.63 12.06 -7.14
C ALA A 276 11.10 11.64 -7.27
N CYS A 277 11.40 10.45 -7.82
CA CYS A 277 12.77 10.00 -8.06
C CYS A 277 13.49 10.89 -9.07
N ARG A 278 14.82 11.02 -8.91
CA ARG A 278 15.64 11.84 -9.78
C ARG A 278 15.63 11.37 -11.23
N ASP A 279 15.70 10.06 -11.46
CA ASP A 279 15.72 9.45 -12.78
C ASP A 279 15.09 8.04 -12.78
N GLU A 280 15.02 7.40 -13.95
CA GLU A 280 14.40 6.10 -14.15
C GLU A 280 15.13 4.97 -13.39
N ARG A 281 16.46 5.06 -13.24
CA ARG A 281 17.27 4.06 -12.51
C ARG A 281 17.01 4.15 -11.01
N GLU A 282 16.88 5.37 -10.50
CA GLU A 282 16.52 5.61 -9.10
C GLU A 282 15.12 5.07 -8.82
N ALA A 283 14.14 5.25 -9.74
CA ALA A 283 12.80 4.70 -9.60
C ALA A 283 12.79 3.15 -9.62
N GLU A 284 13.55 2.52 -10.52
CA GLU A 284 13.70 1.06 -10.57
C GLU A 284 14.29 0.49 -9.27
N ARG A 285 15.37 1.11 -8.77
CA ARG A 285 16.01 0.71 -7.51
C ARG A 285 15.12 0.94 -6.30
N ALA A 286 14.33 2.03 -6.30
CA ALA A 286 13.36 2.29 -5.25
C ALA A 286 12.28 1.20 -5.20
N ALA A 287 11.77 0.78 -6.35
CA ALA A 287 10.81 -0.33 -6.44
C ALA A 287 11.42 -1.66 -5.96
N TRP A 288 12.71 -1.94 -6.25
CA TRP A 288 13.43 -3.10 -5.71
C TRP A 288 13.49 -3.07 -4.19
N LEU A 289 13.99 -1.96 -3.61
CA LEU A 289 14.12 -1.80 -2.17
C LEU A 289 12.77 -1.93 -1.48
N PHE A 290 11.73 -1.30 -2.04
CA PHE A 290 10.36 -1.44 -1.55
C PHE A 290 9.93 -2.91 -1.47
N ASN A 291 10.08 -3.68 -2.54
CA ASN A 291 9.67 -5.09 -2.56
C ASN A 291 10.42 -5.94 -1.53
N ILE A 292 11.73 -5.72 -1.35
CA ILE A 292 12.54 -6.42 -0.35
C ILE A 292 12.02 -6.08 1.06
N LEU A 293 11.91 -4.80 1.38
CA LEU A 293 11.48 -4.35 2.71
C LEU A 293 10.05 -4.81 3.01
N HIS A 294 9.15 -4.70 2.01
CA HIS A 294 7.73 -4.96 2.17
C HIS A 294 7.39 -6.45 2.29
N TYR A 295 7.96 -7.31 1.44
CA TYR A 295 7.57 -8.72 1.36
C TYR A 295 8.57 -9.66 2.04
N VAL A 296 9.86 -9.39 1.93
CA VAL A 296 10.87 -10.31 2.46
C VAL A 296 11.15 -10.06 3.94
N VAL A 297 11.25 -8.78 4.37
CA VAL A 297 11.74 -8.44 5.69
C VAL A 297 10.62 -8.27 6.72
N ARG A 298 9.68 -7.36 6.47
CA ARG A 298 8.81 -6.83 7.54
C ARG A 298 7.69 -7.76 8.02
N ALA A 299 7.26 -8.73 7.20
CA ALA A 299 6.11 -9.58 7.52
C ALA A 299 6.35 -10.50 8.73
N TRP A 300 7.55 -11.01 8.87
CA TRP A 300 7.84 -12.12 9.75
C TRP A 300 7.78 -11.80 11.24
N PRO A 301 8.22 -10.65 11.75
CA PRO A 301 8.01 -10.30 13.15
C PRO A 301 6.53 -10.31 13.54
N TRP A 302 5.64 -9.79 12.69
CA TRP A 302 4.20 -9.80 12.96
C TRP A 302 3.59 -11.19 12.95
N ILE A 303 4.01 -12.04 12.01
CA ILE A 303 3.57 -13.44 11.92
C ILE A 303 3.97 -14.22 13.17
N VAL A 304 5.19 -14.01 13.67
CA VAL A 304 5.66 -14.63 14.91
C VAL A 304 4.79 -14.19 16.10
N VAL A 305 4.55 -12.90 16.24
CA VAL A 305 3.68 -12.36 17.30
C VAL A 305 2.27 -12.93 17.18
N ALA A 306 1.75 -13.03 15.97
CA ALA A 306 0.42 -13.59 15.71
C ALA A 306 0.33 -15.07 16.12
N LEU A 307 1.33 -15.89 15.76
CA LEU A 307 1.39 -17.29 16.18
C LEU A 307 1.49 -17.43 17.69
N ALA A 308 2.31 -16.58 18.33
CA ALA A 308 2.44 -16.53 19.78
C ALA A 308 1.11 -16.17 20.47
N SER A 309 0.35 -15.22 19.90
CA SER A 309 -0.92 -14.78 20.47
C SER A 309 -1.98 -15.87 20.48
N ILE A 310 -1.97 -16.81 19.52
CA ILE A 310 -2.89 -17.98 19.50
C ILE A 310 -2.73 -18.83 20.76
N VAL A 311 -1.51 -18.98 21.22
CA VAL A 311 -1.17 -19.84 22.38
C VAL A 311 -1.33 -19.09 23.69
N ILE A 312 -0.91 -17.81 23.74
CA ILE A 312 -0.89 -17.01 24.96
C ILE A 312 -2.26 -16.48 25.35
N PHE A 313 -3.11 -16.18 24.36
CA PHE A 313 -4.45 -15.61 24.51
C PHE A 313 -5.52 -16.45 23.77
N PRO A 314 -5.75 -17.72 24.17
CA PRO A 314 -6.73 -18.59 23.51
C PRO A 314 -8.15 -17.99 23.53
N GLU A 315 -8.48 -17.19 24.53
CA GLU A 315 -9.77 -16.51 24.67
C GLU A 315 -10.08 -15.54 23.51
N LEU A 316 -9.05 -15.00 22.85
CA LEU A 316 -9.26 -14.15 21.67
C LEU A 316 -9.72 -14.94 20.45
N MET A 317 -9.58 -16.27 20.47
CA MET A 317 -10.00 -17.16 19.38
C MET A 317 -11.44 -17.64 19.55
N GLU A 318 -12.03 -17.43 20.74
CA GLU A 318 -13.41 -17.83 21.05
C GLU A 318 -14.45 -16.91 20.37
N PRO A 319 -15.70 -17.38 20.21
CA PRO A 319 -16.78 -16.54 19.72
C PRO A 319 -16.95 -15.26 20.55
N GLY A 320 -16.85 -14.11 19.92
CA GLY A 320 -16.86 -12.79 20.56
C GLY A 320 -15.49 -12.21 20.89
N GLY A 321 -14.41 -13.01 20.83
CA GLY A 321 -13.05 -12.52 20.95
C GLY A 321 -12.59 -11.73 19.71
N ASP A 322 -11.63 -10.84 19.90
CA ASP A 322 -11.00 -10.09 18.82
C ASP A 322 -9.51 -10.43 18.69
N PRO A 323 -9.12 -11.34 17.75
CA PRO A 323 -7.74 -11.71 17.56
C PRO A 323 -6.80 -10.58 17.12
N GLU A 324 -7.32 -9.46 16.61
CA GLU A 324 -6.52 -8.27 16.26
C GLU A 324 -5.86 -7.65 17.50
N LEU A 325 -6.44 -7.86 18.68
CA LEU A 325 -5.89 -7.37 19.96
C LEU A 325 -4.69 -8.18 20.47
N GLY A 326 -4.41 -9.36 19.92
CA GLY A 326 -3.29 -10.21 20.35
C GLY A 326 -1.94 -9.49 20.34
N TYR A 327 -1.70 -8.65 19.32
CA TYR A 327 -0.45 -7.90 19.24
C TYR A 327 -0.30 -6.84 20.36
N PRO A 328 -1.21 -5.90 20.57
CA PRO A 328 -1.09 -4.92 21.63
C PRO A 328 -1.14 -5.52 23.05
N LEU A 329 -1.86 -6.63 23.26
CA LEU A 329 -1.88 -7.31 24.55
C LEU A 329 -0.53 -7.98 24.87
N LEU A 330 0.16 -8.56 23.88
CA LEU A 330 1.53 -9.07 24.05
C LEU A 330 2.51 -7.96 24.44
N MET A 331 2.40 -6.78 23.83
CA MET A 331 3.20 -5.63 24.20
C MET A 331 3.05 -5.28 25.68
N LEU A 332 1.78 -5.17 26.14
CA LEU A 332 1.47 -4.83 27.53
C LEU A 332 1.96 -5.87 28.53
N ARG A 333 1.82 -7.15 28.18
CA ARG A 333 2.08 -8.23 29.11
C ARG A 333 3.58 -8.43 29.34
N TYR A 334 4.40 -8.27 28.31
CA TYR A 334 5.80 -8.71 28.36
C TYR A 334 6.85 -7.61 28.22
N LEU A 335 6.50 -6.42 27.74
CA LEU A 335 7.50 -5.39 27.57
C LEU A 335 7.74 -4.60 28.87
N PRO A 336 9.00 -4.46 29.32
CA PRO A 336 9.33 -3.61 30.43
C PRO A 336 9.17 -2.12 30.08
N ALA A 337 9.08 -1.28 31.11
CA ALA A 337 9.04 0.18 30.95
C ALA A 337 10.25 0.68 30.12
N GLY A 338 10.03 1.66 29.29
CA GLY A 338 10.98 2.18 28.31
C GLY A 338 10.93 1.42 26.98
N LEU A 339 10.96 0.09 26.96
CA LEU A 339 10.72 -0.69 25.74
C LEU A 339 9.26 -0.64 25.30
N LEU A 340 8.32 -0.66 26.24
CA LEU A 340 6.91 -0.43 25.94
C LEU A 340 6.73 0.94 25.29
N GLY A 341 7.33 2.00 25.86
CA GLY A 341 7.31 3.35 25.28
C GLY A 341 7.89 3.42 23.88
N LEU A 342 9.01 2.69 23.62
CA LEU A 342 9.63 2.60 22.30
C LEU A 342 8.70 1.93 21.27
N VAL A 343 8.03 0.85 21.64
CA VAL A 343 7.09 0.15 20.77
C VAL A 343 5.84 0.98 20.55
N VAL A 344 5.32 1.67 21.55
CA VAL A 344 4.22 2.64 21.39
C VAL A 344 4.64 3.78 20.45
N ALA A 345 5.84 4.34 20.60
CA ALA A 345 6.38 5.32 19.68
C ALA A 345 6.48 4.77 18.24
N SER A 346 6.81 3.48 18.08
CA SER A 346 6.83 2.81 16.77
C SER A 346 5.43 2.70 16.14
N PHE A 347 4.38 2.48 16.92
CA PHE A 347 2.99 2.53 16.44
C PHE A 347 2.56 3.95 16.06
N VAL A 348 2.92 4.95 16.88
CA VAL A 348 2.68 6.36 16.53
C VAL A 348 3.42 6.71 15.23
N ALA A 349 4.67 6.27 15.06
CA ALA A 349 5.45 6.47 13.84
C ALA A 349 4.78 5.84 12.61
N ALA A 350 4.34 4.59 12.71
CA ALA A 350 3.63 3.87 11.65
C ALA A 350 2.31 4.55 11.28
N PHE A 351 1.53 4.99 12.28
CA PHE A 351 0.32 5.77 12.08
C PHE A 351 0.61 7.08 11.33
N MET A 352 1.60 7.84 11.81
CA MET A 352 1.94 9.15 11.27
C MET A 352 2.44 9.05 9.81
N SER A 353 3.27 8.05 9.48
CA SER A 353 3.77 7.81 8.13
C SER A 353 2.63 7.58 7.13
N THR A 354 1.68 6.71 7.48
CA THR A 354 0.55 6.41 6.60
C THR A 354 -0.39 7.59 6.47
N VAL A 355 -0.79 8.20 7.57
CA VAL A 355 -1.73 9.33 7.55
C VAL A 355 -1.15 10.53 6.81
N SER A 356 0.12 10.89 7.02
CA SER A 356 0.78 11.99 6.30
C SER A 356 0.84 11.76 4.80
N THR A 357 1.14 10.52 4.39
CA THR A 357 1.15 10.13 2.98
C THR A 357 -0.23 10.22 2.36
N GLN A 358 -1.24 9.63 2.99
CA GLN A 358 -2.61 9.62 2.46
C GLN A 358 -3.18 11.05 2.37
N ILE A 359 -2.89 11.90 3.34
CA ILE A 359 -3.26 13.31 3.31
C ILE A 359 -2.58 14.05 2.15
N ASN A 360 -1.26 13.90 2.00
CA ASN A 360 -0.50 14.57 0.94
C ASN A 360 -0.94 14.10 -0.45
N TRP A 361 -1.11 12.79 -0.62
CA TRP A 361 -1.59 12.18 -1.84
C TRP A 361 -3.02 12.65 -2.20
N GLY A 362 -3.96 12.60 -1.26
CA GLY A 362 -5.32 13.08 -1.48
C GLY A 362 -5.37 14.58 -1.80
N ALA A 363 -4.62 15.39 -1.08
CA ALA A 363 -4.52 16.83 -1.34
C ALA A 363 -3.93 17.13 -2.72
N SER A 364 -2.96 16.34 -3.20
CA SER A 364 -2.40 16.51 -4.54
C SER A 364 -3.44 16.34 -5.63
N TYR A 365 -4.37 15.39 -5.49
CA TYR A 365 -5.47 15.19 -6.44
C TYR A 365 -6.48 16.35 -6.41
N VAL A 366 -6.85 16.78 -5.20
CA VAL A 366 -7.80 17.92 -5.07
C VAL A 366 -7.22 19.19 -5.69
N VAL A 367 -5.93 19.45 -5.46
CA VAL A 367 -5.29 20.70 -5.94
C VAL A 367 -4.91 20.60 -7.41
N ASN A 368 -4.18 19.57 -7.82
CA ASN A 368 -3.65 19.44 -9.19
C ASN A 368 -4.73 19.01 -10.19
N ASP A 369 -5.53 17.99 -9.82
CA ASP A 369 -6.40 17.33 -10.77
C ASP A 369 -7.84 17.87 -10.78
N LEU A 370 -8.28 18.52 -9.70
CA LEU A 370 -9.59 19.18 -9.65
C LEU A 370 -9.45 20.70 -9.75
N TYR A 371 -8.75 21.33 -8.80
CA TYR A 371 -8.74 22.80 -8.73
C TYR A 371 -7.94 23.43 -9.87
N ALA A 372 -6.64 23.14 -9.97
CA ALA A 372 -5.77 23.74 -10.98
C ALA A 372 -6.19 23.35 -12.41
N ARG A 373 -6.83 22.20 -12.59
CA ARG A 373 -7.27 21.76 -13.92
C ARG A 373 -8.62 22.34 -14.33
N PHE A 374 -9.62 22.40 -13.43
CA PHE A 374 -11.00 22.69 -13.80
C PHE A 374 -11.53 24.02 -13.23
N VAL A 375 -10.95 24.55 -12.15
CA VAL A 375 -11.45 25.76 -11.48
C VAL A 375 -10.62 26.97 -11.86
N GLU A 376 -9.30 26.89 -11.70
CA GLU A 376 -8.41 28.03 -11.97
C GLU A 376 -7.10 27.54 -12.61
N PRO A 377 -7.09 27.29 -13.92
CA PRO A 377 -5.87 27.00 -14.67
C PRO A 377 -4.91 28.17 -14.59
N GLY A 378 -3.66 27.91 -14.12
CA GLY A 378 -2.65 28.97 -13.95
C GLY A 378 -2.67 29.67 -12.59
N ALA A 379 -3.40 29.13 -11.60
CA ALA A 379 -3.37 29.63 -10.23
C ALA A 379 -1.94 29.77 -9.67
N ALA A 380 -1.68 30.83 -8.90
CA ALA A 380 -0.36 31.11 -8.35
C ALA A 380 0.15 29.96 -7.45
N PRO A 381 1.44 29.57 -7.51
CA PRO A 381 1.99 28.47 -6.74
C PRO A 381 1.69 28.56 -5.23
N ARG A 382 1.79 29.74 -4.64
CA ARG A 382 1.46 29.96 -3.23
C ARG A 382 0.01 29.65 -2.88
N LYS A 383 -0.94 29.99 -3.80
CA LYS A 383 -2.36 29.68 -3.65
C LYS A 383 -2.61 28.18 -3.68
N LEU A 384 -1.96 27.47 -4.60
CA LEU A 384 -2.09 26.01 -4.73
C LEU A 384 -1.55 25.28 -3.50
N VAL A 385 -0.43 25.74 -2.90
CA VAL A 385 0.09 25.18 -1.64
C VAL A 385 -0.88 25.46 -0.47
N ALA A 386 -1.46 26.66 -0.38
CA ALA A 386 -2.45 26.99 0.64
C ALA A 386 -3.71 26.12 0.52
N LEU A 387 -4.20 25.91 -0.72
CA LEU A 387 -5.31 25.00 -1.00
C LEU A 387 -4.97 23.53 -0.66
N GLY A 388 -3.73 23.11 -0.87
CA GLY A 388 -3.26 21.78 -0.46
C GLY A 388 -3.39 21.57 1.05
N ARG A 389 -3.03 22.56 1.84
CA ARG A 389 -3.20 22.52 3.31
C ARG A 389 -4.68 22.48 3.72
N LEU A 390 -5.53 23.26 3.05
CA LEU A 390 -6.98 23.26 3.31
C LEU A 390 -7.63 21.91 2.92
N ALA A 391 -7.25 21.35 1.76
CA ALA A 391 -7.70 20.04 1.32
C ALA A 391 -7.27 18.93 2.31
N SER A 392 -6.05 19.03 2.84
CA SER A 392 -5.55 18.11 3.86
C SER A 392 -6.41 18.13 5.13
N LEU A 393 -6.77 19.33 5.60
CA LEU A 393 -7.67 19.48 6.77
C LEU A 393 -9.05 18.87 6.51
N PHE A 394 -9.62 19.12 5.33
CA PHE A 394 -10.91 18.59 4.93
C PHE A 394 -10.90 17.04 4.85
N ILE A 395 -9.85 16.45 4.26
CA ILE A 395 -9.69 15.00 4.18
C ILE A 395 -9.62 14.36 5.57
N VAL A 396 -8.85 14.94 6.50
CA VAL A 396 -8.76 14.42 7.88
C VAL A 396 -10.09 14.52 8.61
N ALA A 397 -10.82 15.61 8.44
CA ALA A 397 -12.15 15.76 9.07
C ALA A 397 -13.14 14.69 8.59
N LEU A 398 -13.17 14.42 7.27
CA LEU A 398 -13.99 13.35 6.69
C LEU A 398 -13.54 11.95 7.12
N ALA A 399 -12.23 11.73 7.20
CA ALA A 399 -11.67 10.45 7.66
C ALA A 399 -12.01 10.19 9.14
N GLY A 400 -11.97 11.22 9.98
CA GLY A 400 -12.42 11.15 11.36
C GLY A 400 -13.87 10.71 11.44
N ALA A 401 -14.76 11.29 10.63
CA ALA A 401 -16.15 10.85 10.54
C ALA A 401 -16.28 9.39 10.09
N ALA A 402 -15.51 8.95 9.09
CA ALA A 402 -15.52 7.56 8.61
C ALA A 402 -15.06 6.56 9.68
N ALA A 403 -14.12 6.94 10.55
CA ALA A 403 -13.62 6.09 11.63
C ALA A 403 -14.68 5.69 12.67
N PHE A 404 -15.75 6.48 12.81
CA PHE A 404 -16.87 6.14 13.73
C PHE A 404 -17.70 4.95 13.26
N PHE A 405 -17.70 4.63 11.95
CA PHE A 405 -18.55 3.59 11.37
C PHE A 405 -17.82 2.26 11.15
N ALA A 406 -16.55 2.15 11.57
CA ALA A 406 -15.75 0.97 11.37
C ALA A 406 -15.48 0.22 12.69
N ASP A 407 -15.62 -1.14 12.68
CA ASP A 407 -15.44 -1.98 13.86
C ASP A 407 -14.31 -3.02 13.73
N ASP A 408 -13.97 -3.46 12.50
CA ASP A 408 -13.01 -4.55 12.23
C ASP A 408 -12.06 -4.12 11.11
N VAL A 409 -10.76 -4.10 11.42
CA VAL A 409 -9.71 -3.66 10.49
C VAL A 409 -9.65 -4.57 9.26
N GLY A 410 -9.72 -5.89 9.46
CA GLY A 410 -9.67 -6.86 8.37
C GLY A 410 -10.88 -6.80 7.43
N LYS A 411 -12.09 -6.52 7.96
CA LYS A 411 -13.29 -6.33 7.12
C LYS A 411 -13.18 -5.10 6.24
N VAL A 412 -12.70 -3.97 6.80
CA VAL A 412 -12.51 -2.73 6.03
C VAL A 412 -11.44 -2.94 4.96
N PHE A 413 -10.34 -3.62 5.28
CA PHE A 413 -9.30 -3.94 4.30
C PHE A 413 -9.83 -4.78 3.13
N ARG A 414 -10.59 -5.85 3.39
CA ARG A 414 -11.23 -6.64 2.33
C ARG A 414 -12.22 -5.85 1.49
N PHE A 415 -13.00 -4.97 2.13
CA PHE A 415 -13.88 -4.06 1.42
C PHE A 415 -13.09 -3.13 0.47
N MET A 416 -11.97 -2.57 0.94
CA MET A 416 -11.08 -1.74 0.11
C MET A 416 -10.48 -2.51 -1.08
N ILE A 417 -10.14 -3.78 -0.91
CA ILE A 417 -9.70 -4.65 -2.01
C ILE A 417 -10.86 -4.83 -3.01
N ALA A 418 -12.05 -5.17 -2.53
CA ALA A 418 -13.20 -5.44 -3.38
C ALA A 418 -13.58 -4.22 -4.25
N ILE A 419 -13.75 -3.03 -3.64
CA ILE A 419 -14.10 -1.82 -4.39
C ILE A 419 -12.96 -1.33 -5.30
N GLY A 420 -11.73 -1.75 -5.04
CA GLY A 420 -10.57 -1.48 -5.89
C GLY A 420 -10.40 -2.46 -7.04
N THR A 421 -11.18 -3.57 -7.04
CA THR A 421 -11.11 -4.61 -8.08
C THR A 421 -11.95 -4.20 -9.29
N GLY A 422 -11.46 -4.47 -10.49
CA GLY A 422 -12.13 -4.20 -11.76
C GLY A 422 -11.28 -3.42 -12.76
N PRO A 423 -10.74 -2.26 -12.43
CA PRO A 423 -10.00 -1.46 -13.39
C PRO A 423 -8.59 -1.97 -13.69
N GLY A 424 -8.05 -2.91 -12.89
CA GLY A 424 -6.63 -3.27 -12.96
C GLY A 424 -6.15 -3.73 -14.32
N ALA A 425 -6.92 -4.56 -15.03
CA ALA A 425 -6.55 -5.03 -16.37
C ALA A 425 -6.44 -3.87 -17.37
N VAL A 426 -7.39 -2.96 -17.39
CA VAL A 426 -7.35 -1.79 -18.29
C VAL A 426 -6.21 -0.84 -17.94
N LEU A 427 -5.85 -0.72 -16.65
CA LEU A 427 -4.70 0.07 -16.18
C LEU A 427 -3.36 -0.50 -16.66
N ILE A 428 -3.21 -1.84 -16.72
CA ILE A 428 -2.05 -2.47 -17.32
C ILE A 428 -2.06 -2.25 -18.83
N LEU A 429 -3.18 -2.52 -19.49
CA LEU A 429 -3.28 -2.49 -20.95
C LEU A 429 -3.13 -1.09 -21.53
N ARG A 430 -3.49 -0.02 -20.82
CA ARG A 430 -3.33 1.36 -21.29
C ARG A 430 -1.88 1.72 -21.65
N TRP A 431 -0.91 1.06 -21.05
CA TRP A 431 0.50 1.25 -21.35
C TRP A 431 0.96 0.53 -22.62
N PHE A 432 0.35 -0.63 -22.94
CA PHE A 432 0.84 -1.55 -23.97
C PHE A 432 -0.04 -1.65 -25.21
N TRP A 433 -1.27 -1.13 -25.16
CA TRP A 433 -2.21 -1.26 -26.25
C TRP A 433 -2.88 0.09 -26.59
N TRP A 434 -2.57 0.63 -27.75
CA TRP A 434 -3.07 1.93 -28.22
C TRP A 434 -4.59 2.03 -28.27
N ARG A 435 -5.30 0.92 -28.45
CA ARG A 435 -6.76 0.88 -28.61
C ARG A 435 -7.51 1.19 -27.32
N VAL A 436 -6.90 1.02 -26.16
CA VAL A 436 -7.51 1.38 -24.87
C VAL A 436 -7.78 2.88 -24.85
N ASN A 437 -9.03 3.25 -24.52
CA ASN A 437 -9.50 4.63 -24.49
C ASN A 437 -10.08 5.01 -23.11
N ALA A 438 -10.39 6.30 -22.93
CA ALA A 438 -10.91 6.82 -21.65
C ALA A 438 -12.24 6.18 -21.24
N TRP A 439 -13.11 5.86 -22.19
CA TRP A 439 -14.40 5.21 -21.92
C TRP A 439 -14.23 3.81 -21.34
N ALA A 440 -13.23 3.04 -21.81
CA ALA A 440 -12.93 1.72 -21.29
C ALA A 440 -12.49 1.80 -19.81
N GLU A 441 -11.65 2.76 -19.46
CA GLU A 441 -11.17 2.93 -18.08
C GLU A 441 -12.31 3.42 -17.15
N LEU A 442 -13.16 4.33 -17.61
CA LEU A 442 -14.37 4.75 -16.89
C LEU A 442 -15.32 3.56 -16.65
N ALA A 443 -15.61 2.81 -17.71
CA ALA A 443 -16.48 1.64 -17.63
C ALA A 443 -15.93 0.58 -16.66
N ALA A 444 -14.62 0.28 -16.71
CA ALA A 444 -13.99 -0.66 -15.81
C ALA A 444 -14.07 -0.22 -14.35
N MET A 445 -13.84 1.07 -14.08
CA MET A 445 -13.86 1.63 -12.74
C MET A 445 -15.28 1.59 -12.15
N PHE A 446 -16.28 2.09 -12.87
CA PHE A 446 -17.65 2.16 -12.35
C PHE A 446 -18.32 0.79 -12.29
N ALA A 447 -18.10 -0.08 -13.29
CA ALA A 447 -18.63 -1.44 -13.26
C ALA A 447 -18.00 -2.25 -12.11
N GLY A 448 -16.67 -2.19 -11.95
CA GLY A 448 -15.98 -2.85 -10.84
C GLY A 448 -16.49 -2.38 -9.49
N PHE A 449 -16.63 -1.06 -9.30
CA PHE A 449 -17.16 -0.47 -8.08
C PHE A 449 -18.61 -0.91 -7.80
N ALA A 450 -19.50 -0.83 -8.80
CA ALA A 450 -20.89 -1.22 -8.64
C ALA A 450 -21.04 -2.71 -8.31
N ILE A 451 -20.35 -3.61 -9.05
CA ILE A 451 -20.38 -5.06 -8.80
C ILE A 451 -19.84 -5.37 -7.41
N ALA A 452 -18.74 -4.71 -6.99
CA ALA A 452 -18.20 -4.88 -5.66
C ALA A 452 -19.23 -4.51 -4.59
N LEU A 453 -19.87 -3.33 -4.68
CA LEU A 453 -20.90 -2.91 -3.72
C LEU A 453 -22.08 -3.89 -3.67
N ILE A 454 -22.58 -4.33 -4.84
CA ILE A 454 -23.66 -5.32 -4.91
C ILE A 454 -23.24 -6.64 -4.22
N SER A 455 -21.97 -7.05 -4.35
CA SER A 455 -21.46 -8.27 -3.73
C SER A 455 -21.44 -8.25 -2.20
N TYR A 456 -21.57 -7.06 -1.57
CA TYR A 456 -21.67 -6.92 -0.12
C TYR A 456 -23.11 -6.83 0.40
N LEU A 457 -24.11 -6.88 -0.48
CA LEU A 457 -25.50 -6.98 -0.04
C LEU A 457 -25.76 -8.33 0.66
N PRO A 458 -26.69 -8.39 1.64
CA PRO A 458 -26.96 -9.59 2.42
C PRO A 458 -27.25 -10.85 1.58
N ALA A 459 -27.91 -10.70 0.43
CA ALA A 459 -28.20 -11.79 -0.50
C ALA A 459 -26.93 -12.52 -1.00
N TRP A 460 -25.76 -11.89 -0.98
CA TRP A 460 -24.47 -12.43 -1.41
C TRP A 460 -23.60 -12.93 -0.25
N GLY A 461 -24.15 -12.98 0.97
CA GLY A 461 -23.40 -13.36 2.18
C GLY A 461 -22.75 -14.74 2.12
N HIS A 462 -23.32 -15.67 1.35
CA HIS A 462 -22.81 -17.03 1.12
C HIS A 462 -21.64 -17.10 0.13
N VAL A 463 -21.37 -16.04 -0.65
CA VAL A 463 -20.33 -16.04 -1.68
C VAL A 463 -18.96 -15.81 -1.05
N SER A 464 -18.00 -16.72 -1.32
CA SER A 464 -16.64 -16.59 -0.82
C SER A 464 -15.93 -15.33 -1.35
N PHE A 465 -14.95 -14.81 -0.61
CA PHE A 465 -14.21 -13.62 -1.04
C PHE A 465 -13.51 -13.81 -2.38
N GLY A 466 -12.92 -14.99 -2.63
CA GLY A 466 -12.30 -15.31 -3.92
C GLY A 466 -13.29 -15.29 -5.09
N ALA A 467 -14.51 -15.82 -4.89
CA ALA A 467 -15.56 -15.76 -5.90
C ALA A 467 -16.03 -14.32 -6.16
N ARG A 468 -16.13 -13.47 -5.11
CA ARG A 468 -16.43 -12.03 -5.28
C ARG A 468 -15.38 -11.33 -6.13
N LEU A 469 -14.09 -11.61 -5.92
CA LEU A 469 -13.00 -11.07 -6.74
C LEU A 469 -13.15 -11.49 -8.21
N ALA A 470 -13.41 -12.78 -8.46
CA ALA A 470 -13.59 -13.31 -9.81
C ALA A 470 -14.80 -12.70 -10.52
N ILE A 471 -15.94 -12.60 -9.82
CA ILE A 471 -17.17 -11.98 -10.35
C ILE A 471 -16.94 -10.51 -10.64
N THR A 472 -16.27 -9.78 -9.76
CA THR A 472 -15.99 -8.34 -9.94
C THR A 472 -15.03 -8.10 -11.11
N ALA A 473 -13.93 -8.85 -11.18
CA ALA A 473 -12.97 -8.74 -12.27
C ALA A 473 -13.57 -9.15 -13.63
N GLY A 474 -14.26 -10.30 -13.68
CA GLY A 474 -14.90 -10.80 -14.90
C GLY A 474 -16.08 -9.93 -15.34
N GLY A 475 -16.95 -9.55 -14.42
CA GLY A 475 -18.08 -8.65 -14.69
C GLY A 475 -17.64 -7.28 -15.16
N SER A 476 -16.59 -6.71 -14.54
CA SER A 476 -15.99 -5.47 -15.04
C SER A 476 -15.45 -5.64 -16.47
N ALA A 477 -14.77 -6.77 -16.77
CA ALA A 477 -14.24 -7.05 -18.09
C ALA A 477 -15.35 -7.20 -19.15
N MET A 478 -16.45 -7.83 -18.81
CA MET A 478 -17.62 -7.94 -19.69
C MET A 478 -18.26 -6.60 -20.02
N VAL A 479 -18.04 -5.55 -19.22
CA VAL A 479 -18.53 -4.20 -19.48
C VAL A 479 -17.49 -3.38 -20.26
N TRP A 480 -16.24 -3.28 -19.77
CA TRP A 480 -15.28 -2.37 -20.36
C TRP A 480 -14.74 -2.82 -21.72
N ILE A 481 -14.66 -4.14 -22.00
CA ILE A 481 -14.19 -4.63 -23.31
C ILE A 481 -15.15 -4.23 -24.42
N PRO A 482 -16.48 -4.50 -24.34
CA PRO A 482 -17.42 -3.99 -25.33
C PRO A 482 -17.44 -2.46 -25.46
N VAL A 483 -17.39 -1.73 -24.33
CA VAL A 483 -17.34 -0.26 -24.36
C VAL A 483 -16.09 0.20 -25.13
N MET A 484 -14.92 -0.38 -24.88
CA MET A 484 -13.70 -0.07 -25.62
C MET A 484 -13.85 -0.32 -27.13
N LEU A 485 -14.45 -1.43 -27.52
CA LEU A 485 -14.60 -1.81 -28.93
C LEU A 485 -15.64 -0.97 -29.67
N LEU A 486 -16.72 -0.61 -29.00
CA LEU A 486 -17.85 0.15 -29.58
C LEU A 486 -17.62 1.69 -29.59
N THR A 487 -16.69 2.19 -28.77
CA THR A 487 -16.36 3.61 -28.75
C THR A 487 -15.17 3.93 -29.64
N ALA A 488 -15.06 5.18 -30.11
CA ALA A 488 -13.97 5.61 -30.95
C ALA A 488 -12.60 5.46 -30.25
N PRO A 489 -11.53 5.11 -31.00
CA PRO A 489 -10.17 5.17 -30.47
C PRO A 489 -9.77 6.60 -30.14
N GLU A 490 -8.70 6.76 -29.36
CA GLU A 490 -8.09 8.05 -29.12
C GLU A 490 -7.48 8.62 -30.41
N ASP A 491 -7.42 9.94 -30.52
CA ASP A 491 -6.84 10.60 -31.69
C ASP A 491 -5.33 10.32 -31.81
N ASN A 492 -4.86 10.31 -33.06
CA ASN A 492 -3.46 9.99 -33.36
C ASN A 492 -2.47 10.96 -32.72
N LYS A 493 -2.82 12.25 -32.61
CA LYS A 493 -1.95 13.28 -32.03
C LYS A 493 -1.72 13.03 -30.54
N THR A 494 -2.77 12.69 -29.80
CA THR A 494 -2.69 12.31 -28.38
C THR A 494 -1.82 11.07 -28.21
N LEU A 495 -2.06 10.01 -29.01
CA LEU A 495 -1.29 8.76 -28.95
C LEU A 495 0.18 8.97 -29.32
N GLU A 496 0.49 9.81 -30.32
CA GLU A 496 1.86 10.16 -30.69
C GLU A 496 2.57 10.93 -29.58
N THR A 497 1.89 11.90 -28.96
CA THR A 497 2.44 12.68 -27.84
C THR A 497 2.79 11.76 -26.67
N PHE A 498 1.88 10.86 -26.31
CA PHE A 498 2.13 9.85 -25.28
C PHE A 498 3.31 8.95 -25.65
N TYR A 499 3.32 8.42 -26.90
CA TYR A 499 4.39 7.52 -27.32
C TYR A 499 5.76 8.21 -27.35
N ARG A 500 5.87 9.44 -27.85
CA ARG A 500 7.11 10.22 -27.86
C ARG A 500 7.67 10.41 -26.44
N ARG A 501 6.80 10.63 -25.47
CA ARG A 501 7.20 10.90 -24.09
C ARG A 501 7.57 9.63 -23.33
N VAL A 502 6.71 8.61 -23.37
CA VAL A 502 6.80 7.41 -22.53
C VAL A 502 7.59 6.28 -23.20
N ARG A 503 7.44 6.11 -24.52
CA ARG A 503 8.05 5.04 -25.33
C ARG A 503 7.84 3.64 -24.74
N PRO A 504 6.60 3.20 -24.49
CA PRO A 504 6.34 1.86 -23.97
C PRO A 504 6.72 0.78 -24.99
N GLY A 505 7.18 -0.38 -24.49
CA GLY A 505 7.42 -1.58 -25.29
C GLY A 505 6.13 -2.29 -25.72
N GLY A 506 6.28 -3.39 -26.45
CA GLY A 506 5.17 -4.28 -26.79
C GLY A 506 4.62 -4.11 -28.21
N PRO A 507 3.84 -5.11 -28.68
CA PRO A 507 3.31 -5.15 -30.05
C PRO A 507 2.20 -4.13 -30.31
N GLY A 508 1.44 -3.74 -29.27
CA GLY A 508 0.31 -2.81 -29.41
C GLY A 508 0.70 -1.39 -29.81
N TRP A 509 2.00 -1.06 -29.87
CA TRP A 509 2.52 0.24 -30.33
C TRP A 509 3.35 0.14 -31.62
N SER A 510 3.39 -1.04 -32.29
CA SER A 510 4.23 -1.26 -33.48
C SER A 510 3.99 -0.24 -34.59
N GLY A 511 2.72 0.10 -34.89
CA GLY A 511 2.39 1.09 -35.92
C GLY A 511 2.90 2.51 -35.61
N PHE A 512 2.83 2.92 -34.35
CA PHE A 512 3.36 4.23 -33.90
C PHE A 512 4.88 4.25 -33.92
N ARG A 513 5.53 3.14 -33.51
CA ARG A 513 6.98 2.98 -33.57
C ARG A 513 7.52 3.16 -34.98
N THR A 514 6.94 2.46 -35.94
CA THR A 514 7.36 2.56 -37.35
C THR A 514 7.10 3.96 -37.89
N ARG A 515 5.91 4.55 -37.65
CA ARG A 515 5.57 5.87 -38.15
C ARG A 515 6.41 7.00 -37.58
N LEU A 516 6.81 6.90 -36.31
CA LEU A 516 7.57 7.94 -35.62
C LEU A 516 9.08 7.71 -35.65
N ASP A 517 9.52 6.56 -36.14
CA ASP A 517 10.92 6.08 -36.10
C ASP A 517 11.54 6.17 -34.68
N LEU A 518 10.75 5.80 -33.67
CA LEU A 518 11.15 5.87 -32.28
C LEU A 518 11.11 4.49 -31.63
N GLN A 519 12.28 4.01 -31.18
CA GLN A 519 12.37 2.74 -30.47
C GLN A 519 11.82 2.85 -29.03
N PRO A 520 11.23 1.77 -28.48
CA PRO A 520 10.84 1.73 -27.09
C PRO A 520 12.07 1.81 -26.18
N VAL A 521 11.88 2.26 -24.94
CA VAL A 521 12.97 2.34 -23.95
C VAL A 521 13.57 0.96 -23.69
N THR A 522 12.71 -0.05 -23.59
CA THR A 522 13.07 -1.45 -23.41
C THR A 522 12.10 -2.34 -24.17
N ARG A 523 12.54 -3.55 -24.50
CA ARG A 523 11.67 -4.57 -25.10
C ARG A 523 10.81 -5.21 -23.98
N LEU A 524 9.50 -5.25 -24.19
CA LEU A 524 8.58 -5.83 -23.20
C LEU A 524 8.94 -7.29 -22.85
N GLY A 525 9.41 -8.09 -23.83
CA GLY A 525 9.83 -9.46 -23.57
C GLY A 525 11.01 -9.56 -22.60
N ASP A 526 12.02 -8.67 -22.76
CA ASP A 526 13.18 -8.62 -21.87
C ASP A 526 12.77 -8.19 -20.44
N ASP A 527 11.85 -7.23 -20.35
CA ASP A 527 11.32 -6.77 -19.06
C ASP A 527 10.49 -7.85 -18.37
N LEU A 528 9.71 -8.65 -19.10
CA LEU A 528 8.97 -9.80 -18.56
C LEU A 528 9.90 -10.90 -18.05
N ILE A 529 10.97 -11.22 -18.78
CA ILE A 529 11.99 -12.19 -18.33
C ILE A 529 12.65 -11.71 -17.04
N ARG A 530 13.05 -10.43 -16.97
CA ARG A 530 13.61 -9.83 -15.75
C ARG A 530 12.61 -9.87 -14.60
N THR A 531 11.36 -9.55 -14.88
CA THR A 531 10.26 -9.63 -13.89
C THR A 531 10.10 -11.06 -13.37
N GLY A 532 10.20 -12.08 -14.23
CA GLY A 532 10.14 -13.49 -13.82
C GLY A 532 11.27 -13.87 -12.86
N TRP A 533 12.51 -13.47 -13.16
CA TRP A 533 13.66 -13.70 -12.27
C TRP A 533 13.54 -12.93 -10.95
N ALA A 534 13.07 -11.69 -11.00
CA ALA A 534 12.80 -10.90 -9.80
C ALA A 534 11.69 -11.52 -8.94
N ALA A 535 10.60 -12.00 -9.55
CA ALA A 535 9.53 -12.71 -8.86
C ALA A 535 10.05 -13.96 -8.15
N LEU A 536 10.85 -14.78 -8.86
CA LEU A 536 11.50 -15.96 -8.27
C LEU A 536 12.34 -15.56 -7.05
N SER A 537 13.19 -14.53 -7.20
CA SER A 537 14.05 -14.07 -6.12
C SER A 537 13.27 -13.56 -4.90
N LEU A 538 12.26 -12.70 -5.12
CA LEU A 538 11.51 -12.07 -4.03
C LEU A 538 10.58 -13.05 -3.31
N VAL A 539 9.85 -13.90 -4.05
CA VAL A 539 8.97 -14.90 -3.44
C VAL A 539 9.79 -15.94 -2.69
N SER A 540 10.89 -16.44 -3.29
CA SER A 540 11.77 -17.38 -2.61
C SER A 540 12.46 -16.73 -1.41
N GLY A 541 12.88 -15.46 -1.51
CA GLY A 541 13.43 -14.71 -0.37
C GLY A 541 12.44 -14.55 0.79
N MET A 542 11.19 -14.25 0.49
CA MET A 542 10.12 -14.19 1.50
C MET A 542 9.94 -15.54 2.20
N LEU A 543 9.88 -16.64 1.44
CA LEU A 543 9.75 -17.99 1.98
C LEU A 543 11.02 -18.42 2.76
N ALA A 544 12.20 -18.01 2.30
CA ALA A 544 13.47 -18.30 2.96
C ALA A 544 13.52 -17.67 4.37
N VAL A 545 13.18 -16.39 4.49
CA VAL A 545 13.15 -15.70 5.79
C VAL A 545 12.14 -16.39 6.73
N GLY A 546 10.97 -16.75 6.23
CA GLY A 546 9.98 -17.47 7.03
C GLY A 546 10.45 -18.84 7.50
N ALA A 547 11.04 -19.61 6.61
CA ALA A 547 11.59 -20.91 6.94
C ALA A 547 12.74 -20.80 7.97
N LEU A 548 13.61 -19.78 7.85
CA LEU A 548 14.65 -19.50 8.84
C LEU A 548 14.07 -19.15 10.21
N VAL A 549 13.10 -18.24 10.24
CA VAL A 549 12.43 -17.81 11.49
C VAL A 549 11.72 -18.99 12.17
N LEU A 550 11.14 -19.90 11.39
CA LEU A 550 10.45 -21.08 11.90
C LEU A 550 11.38 -22.28 12.14
N GLY A 551 12.70 -22.16 11.91
CA GLY A 551 13.65 -23.26 12.09
C GLY A 551 13.50 -24.40 11.08
N GLU A 552 12.94 -24.13 9.89
CA GLU A 552 12.76 -25.09 8.81
C GLU A 552 13.99 -25.09 7.88
N TRP A 553 15.13 -25.57 8.36
CA TRP A 553 16.44 -25.41 7.71
C TRP A 553 16.50 -25.95 6.27
N ARG A 554 15.85 -27.08 5.98
CA ARG A 554 15.82 -27.65 4.62
C ARG A 554 15.06 -26.73 3.66
N THR A 555 13.89 -26.28 4.06
CA THR A 555 13.07 -25.33 3.27
C THR A 555 13.81 -24.02 3.09
N ALA A 556 14.47 -23.52 4.13
CA ALA A 556 15.27 -22.30 4.09
C ALA A 556 16.43 -22.39 3.08
N LEU A 557 17.19 -23.49 3.08
CA LEU A 557 18.29 -23.71 2.14
C LEU A 557 17.80 -23.74 0.69
N ILE A 558 16.73 -24.48 0.41
CA ILE A 558 16.13 -24.55 -0.94
C ILE A 558 15.66 -23.16 -1.38
N ALA A 559 14.94 -22.46 -0.51
CA ALA A 559 14.41 -21.14 -0.83
C ALA A 559 15.53 -20.10 -1.02
N CYS A 560 16.59 -20.13 -0.20
CA CYS A 560 17.80 -19.31 -0.39
C CYS A 560 18.49 -19.60 -1.73
N ALA A 561 18.64 -20.88 -2.11
CA ALA A 561 19.21 -21.26 -3.39
C ALA A 561 18.38 -20.74 -4.58
N LEU A 562 17.05 -20.85 -4.50
CA LEU A 562 16.15 -20.32 -5.52
C LEU A 562 16.19 -18.78 -5.58
N ALA A 563 16.26 -18.10 -4.43
CA ALA A 563 16.41 -16.65 -4.38
C ALA A 563 17.73 -16.20 -5.03
N ALA A 564 18.83 -16.89 -4.73
CA ALA A 564 20.14 -16.65 -5.35
C ALA A 564 20.13 -16.92 -6.85
N ALA A 565 19.48 -18.00 -7.30
CA ALA A 565 19.29 -18.31 -8.72
C ALA A 565 18.48 -17.21 -9.41
N GLY A 566 17.43 -16.67 -8.77
CA GLY A 566 16.66 -15.53 -9.26
C GLY A 566 17.53 -14.30 -9.49
N ILE A 567 18.40 -13.96 -8.53
CA ILE A 567 19.35 -12.84 -8.65
C ILE A 567 20.39 -13.11 -9.77
N ALA A 568 20.94 -14.31 -9.81
CA ALA A 568 21.94 -14.69 -10.82
C ALA A 568 21.39 -14.70 -12.25
N GLY A 569 20.11 -15.05 -12.42
CA GLY A 569 19.40 -15.03 -13.70
C GLY A 569 19.06 -13.64 -14.21
N LEU A 570 19.16 -12.60 -13.38
CA LEU A 570 18.94 -11.23 -13.82
C LEU A 570 20.03 -10.81 -14.83
N PRO A 571 19.67 -10.39 -16.05
CA PRO A 571 20.61 -9.90 -17.02
C PRO A 571 21.44 -8.72 -16.47
N ARG A 572 22.77 -8.84 -16.53
CA ARG A 572 23.73 -7.90 -15.93
C ARG A 572 23.78 -6.51 -16.57
N SER A 573 23.15 -6.33 -17.71
CA SER A 573 23.06 -5.01 -18.36
C SER A 573 21.64 -4.81 -18.85
N PRO A 574 21.03 -3.62 -18.66
CA PRO A 574 19.94 -3.23 -19.53
C PRO A 574 20.49 -3.28 -20.98
N PRO A 575 19.70 -3.73 -21.98
CA PRO A 575 20.08 -3.53 -23.36
C PRO A 575 20.40 -2.03 -23.48
N LYS A 576 21.57 -1.70 -24.05
CA LYS A 576 21.99 -0.32 -24.27
C LYS A 576 20.86 0.36 -25.02
N GLY A 577 19.96 0.99 -24.27
CA GLY A 577 18.96 1.87 -24.81
C GLY A 577 19.72 3.00 -25.44
N VAL A 578 19.45 3.25 -26.68
CA VAL A 578 19.95 4.36 -27.44
C VAL A 578 19.85 5.60 -26.57
N ALA A 579 21.00 6.07 -26.10
CA ALA A 579 21.15 7.41 -25.59
C ALA A 579 20.89 8.35 -26.78
N GLY A 580 19.86 9.16 -26.71
CA GLY A 580 19.48 10.13 -27.72
C GLY A 580 18.18 10.78 -27.30
#